data_a154a0bbdcf9293fa515e6146fad9d8e
#
_entry.id   a154a0bbdcf9293fa515e6146fad9d8e
#
_cell.length_a   1.000
_cell.length_b   1.000
_cell.length_c   1.000
_cell.angle_alpha   90.00
_cell.angle_beta   90.00
_cell.angle_gamma   90.00
#
_symmetry.space_group_name_H-M   'P 1'
#
loop_
_entity.id
_entity.type
_entity.pdbx_description
1 polymer ?
#
loop_
_entity_poly.entity_id
_entity_poly.type
_entity_poly.pdbx_seq_one_letter_code
_entity_poly.pdbx_strand_id
1 'polypeptide(L)'
;MSPAESGSIQKEPARVPVETVPAVPFSMRYFRFGHGARPLVILPGLSVQSVMRSAEAVAEAYAGMAETFTVTLFDRRDDLPSDYTVADMARDTAEAMRALGLSDVCLFGASQGGMIAMLIAAEHPDLVSKLALGSTAAKVDEAHAGALSEWLRLAEAGDAWGLYLAFGEAVYPEAVFSAYRGAFCAMAETVTAEELARFVRLARAAVGFDATDRLAFIRCPVLVLAASDDRVLGPDASDGIAEILGNRPDFSRHVYDGYGHAAYDTAPDYKERLYRFFTSSDSSR
;
A
#
# COMPACT_ATOMS: atom_id res chain seq x y z
N MET A 1 28.15 -45.15 -22.71
CA MET A 1 26.82 -44.62 -22.46
C MET A 1 26.98 -43.46 -21.49
N SER A 2 26.97 -42.22 -22.00
CA SER A 2 27.00 -41.01 -21.18
C SER A 2 25.63 -40.68 -20.64
N PRO A 3 25.49 -40.22 -19.39
CA PRO A 3 24.21 -39.71 -18.88
C PRO A 3 23.94 -38.33 -19.48
N ALA A 4 22.73 -38.14 -20.00
CA ALA A 4 22.26 -36.89 -20.51
C ALA A 4 22.07 -35.90 -19.34
N GLU A 5 22.72 -34.76 -19.45
CA GLU A 5 22.48 -33.59 -18.58
C GLU A 5 21.06 -33.03 -18.88
N SER A 6 20.16 -33.23 -17.93
CA SER A 6 18.88 -32.55 -17.94
C SER A 6 19.11 -31.10 -17.52
N GLY A 7 19.32 -30.21 -18.48
CA GLY A 7 19.30 -28.79 -18.28
C GLY A 7 17.92 -28.35 -17.82
N SER A 8 17.79 -27.98 -16.56
CA SER A 8 16.63 -27.26 -16.04
C SER A 8 16.59 -25.90 -16.73
N ILE A 9 15.67 -25.72 -17.68
CA ILE A 9 15.35 -24.42 -18.25
C ILE A 9 14.75 -23.59 -17.09
N GLN A 10 15.56 -22.75 -16.48
CA GLN A 10 15.05 -21.70 -15.61
C GLN A 10 14.21 -20.77 -16.49
N LYS A 11 12.88 -20.86 -16.32
CA LYS A 11 11.95 -19.96 -16.98
C LYS A 11 12.26 -18.56 -16.46
N GLU A 12 12.71 -17.64 -17.34
CA GLU A 12 12.84 -16.24 -16.96
C GLU A 12 11.51 -15.78 -16.34
N PRO A 13 11.56 -15.04 -15.21
CA PRO A 13 10.34 -14.53 -14.61
C PRO A 13 9.60 -13.67 -15.65
N ALA A 14 8.31 -13.93 -15.80
CA ALA A 14 7.48 -13.20 -16.74
C ALA A 14 7.51 -11.71 -16.38
N ARG A 15 7.98 -10.87 -17.29
CA ARG A 15 8.04 -9.42 -17.11
C ARG A 15 6.64 -8.87 -16.88
N VAL A 16 6.45 -8.08 -15.81
CA VAL A 16 5.19 -7.40 -15.49
C VAL A 16 5.22 -6.02 -16.13
N PRO A 17 4.45 -5.76 -17.20
CA PRO A 17 4.48 -4.47 -17.88
C PRO A 17 3.86 -3.38 -17.00
N VAL A 18 4.54 -2.22 -16.97
CA VAL A 18 3.99 -0.99 -16.38
C VAL A 18 3.27 -0.23 -17.49
N GLU A 19 2.03 0.12 -17.23
CA GLU A 19 1.13 0.80 -18.14
C GLU A 19 0.72 2.18 -17.58
N THR A 20 0.21 3.05 -18.44
CA THR A 20 -0.40 4.34 -18.06
C THR A 20 -1.91 4.23 -18.16
N VAL A 21 -2.63 4.76 -17.16
CA VAL A 21 -4.09 4.79 -17.14
C VAL A 21 -4.60 5.66 -18.33
N PRO A 22 -5.45 5.11 -19.19
CA PRO A 22 -6.01 5.86 -20.31
C PRO A 22 -7.13 6.80 -19.87
N ALA A 23 -7.42 7.81 -20.69
CA ALA A 23 -8.62 8.65 -20.62
C ALA A 23 -8.86 9.41 -19.30
N VAL A 24 -7.79 9.64 -18.50
CA VAL A 24 -7.81 10.56 -17.36
C VAL A 24 -7.02 11.83 -17.70
N PRO A 25 -7.34 13.00 -17.09
CA PRO A 25 -6.65 14.27 -17.41
C PRO A 25 -5.27 14.41 -16.76
N PHE A 26 -4.69 13.31 -16.26
CA PHE A 26 -3.39 13.26 -15.59
C PHE A 26 -2.65 11.97 -15.97
N SER A 27 -1.33 11.93 -15.78
CA SER A 27 -0.55 10.71 -15.96
C SER A 27 -0.53 9.91 -14.64
N MET A 28 -1.00 8.66 -14.66
CA MET A 28 -0.94 7.72 -13.54
C MET A 28 -0.55 6.35 -14.07
N ARG A 29 0.46 5.75 -13.45
CA ARG A 29 0.96 4.44 -13.84
C ARG A 29 0.39 3.33 -12.96
N TYR A 30 0.24 2.17 -13.56
CA TYR A 30 -0.17 0.95 -12.88
C TYR A 30 0.52 -0.26 -13.51
N PHE A 31 0.47 -1.37 -12.82
CA PHE A 31 0.74 -2.67 -13.41
C PHE A 31 -0.33 -3.67 -12.98
N ARG A 32 -0.42 -4.76 -13.76
CA ARG A 32 -1.42 -5.79 -13.52
C ARG A 32 -0.78 -7.17 -13.62
N PHE A 33 -1.22 -8.08 -12.77
CA PHE A 33 -0.83 -9.49 -12.81
C PHE A 33 -1.97 -10.38 -12.32
N GLY A 34 -1.82 -11.71 -12.50
CA GLY A 34 -2.89 -12.67 -12.22
C GLY A 34 -3.92 -12.73 -13.35
N HIS A 35 -4.79 -13.73 -13.28
CA HIS A 35 -5.77 -14.04 -14.32
C HIS A 35 -7.12 -14.50 -13.76
N GLY A 36 -7.31 -14.37 -12.45
CA GLY A 36 -8.58 -14.68 -11.79
C GLY A 36 -9.68 -13.72 -12.16
N ALA A 37 -10.93 -14.13 -12.02
CA ALA A 37 -12.10 -13.37 -12.42
C ALA A 37 -12.42 -12.18 -11.47
N ARG A 38 -11.89 -12.19 -10.25
CA ARG A 38 -12.20 -11.16 -9.24
C ARG A 38 -11.18 -10.02 -9.30
N PRO A 39 -11.62 -8.76 -9.37
CA PRO A 39 -10.69 -7.63 -9.33
C PRO A 39 -10.18 -7.39 -7.90
N LEU A 40 -8.87 -7.29 -7.75
CA LEU A 40 -8.20 -6.85 -6.52
C LEU A 40 -7.37 -5.60 -6.84
N VAL A 41 -7.58 -4.53 -6.13
CA VAL A 41 -6.76 -3.32 -6.21
C VAL A 41 -5.87 -3.22 -4.98
N ILE A 42 -4.58 -2.96 -5.19
CA ILE A 42 -3.60 -2.71 -4.13
C ILE A 42 -3.14 -1.26 -4.23
N LEU A 43 -3.23 -0.54 -3.12
CA LEU A 43 -2.71 0.81 -2.95
C LEU A 43 -1.51 0.76 -1.99
N PRO A 44 -0.29 1.02 -2.49
CA PRO A 44 0.92 0.94 -1.69
C PRO A 44 1.01 2.10 -0.70
N GLY A 45 1.84 1.95 0.33
CA GLY A 45 2.23 3.02 1.22
C GLY A 45 3.03 4.12 0.54
N LEU A 46 3.50 5.08 1.33
CA LEU A 46 4.47 6.07 0.91
C LEU A 46 5.78 5.37 0.55
N SER A 47 6.40 5.78 -0.55
CA SER A 47 7.70 5.26 -0.99
C SER A 47 8.57 6.40 -1.54
N VAL A 48 9.89 6.30 -1.36
CA VAL A 48 10.83 7.32 -1.84
C VAL A 48 10.86 7.34 -3.36
N GLN A 49 10.93 6.15 -3.96
CA GLN A 49 10.88 5.96 -5.41
C GLN A 49 9.54 5.31 -5.82
N SER A 50 9.20 5.41 -7.10
CA SER A 50 7.98 4.81 -7.61
C SER A 50 7.96 3.29 -7.40
N VAL A 51 6.86 2.78 -6.87
CA VAL A 51 6.59 1.35 -6.69
C VAL A 51 6.57 0.57 -8.01
N MET A 52 6.43 1.26 -9.15
CA MET A 52 6.48 0.66 -10.48
C MET A 52 7.83 -0.01 -10.78
N ARG A 53 8.89 0.39 -10.09
CA ARG A 53 10.21 -0.26 -10.18
C ARG A 53 10.24 -1.67 -9.57
N SER A 54 9.26 -2.00 -8.74
CA SER A 54 9.18 -3.27 -8.00
C SER A 54 8.06 -4.18 -8.52
N ALA A 55 7.56 -3.97 -9.74
CA ALA A 55 6.40 -4.67 -10.28
C ALA A 55 6.54 -6.19 -10.23
N GLU A 56 7.70 -6.72 -10.63
CA GLU A 56 7.99 -8.17 -10.61
C GLU A 56 8.04 -8.71 -9.17
N ALA A 57 8.71 -8.01 -8.27
CA ALA A 57 8.83 -8.42 -6.86
C ALA A 57 7.46 -8.40 -6.16
N VAL A 58 6.61 -7.42 -6.47
CA VAL A 58 5.24 -7.38 -5.94
C VAL A 58 4.41 -8.51 -6.52
N ALA A 59 4.48 -8.76 -7.83
CA ALA A 59 3.75 -9.87 -8.45
C ALA A 59 4.16 -11.23 -7.86
N GLU A 60 5.45 -11.42 -7.59
CA GLU A 60 5.96 -12.62 -6.91
C GLU A 60 5.43 -12.72 -5.46
N ALA A 61 5.49 -11.63 -4.70
CA ALA A 61 5.02 -11.59 -3.31
C ALA A 61 3.52 -11.89 -3.17
N TYR A 62 2.71 -11.57 -4.18
CA TYR A 62 1.27 -11.81 -4.23
C TYR A 62 0.87 -12.94 -5.19
N ALA A 63 1.81 -13.78 -5.63
CA ALA A 63 1.55 -14.88 -6.58
C ALA A 63 0.43 -15.83 -6.12
N GLY A 64 0.30 -16.06 -4.80
CA GLY A 64 -0.78 -16.87 -4.23
C GLY A 64 -2.19 -16.33 -4.46
N MET A 65 -2.34 -15.09 -4.91
CA MET A 65 -3.63 -14.49 -5.26
C MET A 65 -3.95 -14.57 -6.75
N ALA A 66 -2.97 -14.84 -7.61
CA ALA A 66 -3.04 -14.68 -9.06
C ALA A 66 -4.07 -15.59 -9.76
N GLU A 67 -4.38 -16.76 -9.20
CA GLU A 67 -5.39 -17.68 -9.73
C GLU A 67 -6.84 -17.20 -9.48
N THR A 68 -7.05 -16.50 -8.35
CA THR A 68 -8.39 -16.04 -7.95
C THR A 68 -8.66 -14.62 -8.38
N PHE A 69 -7.61 -13.81 -8.40
CA PHE A 69 -7.71 -12.36 -8.65
C PHE A 69 -6.93 -11.95 -9.88
N THR A 70 -7.47 -10.96 -10.58
CA THR A 70 -6.69 -10.04 -11.41
C THR A 70 -6.31 -8.87 -10.52
N VAL A 71 -5.03 -8.77 -10.18
CA VAL A 71 -4.49 -7.76 -9.25
C VAL A 71 -4.03 -6.55 -10.03
N THR A 72 -4.50 -5.36 -9.66
CA THR A 72 -4.05 -4.07 -10.21
C THR A 72 -3.42 -3.26 -9.09
N LEU A 73 -2.19 -2.80 -9.27
CA LEU A 73 -1.52 -1.90 -8.35
C LEU A 73 -1.28 -0.55 -9.03
N PHE A 74 -1.76 0.52 -8.40
CA PHE A 74 -1.57 1.90 -8.87
C PHE A 74 -0.43 2.58 -8.13
N ASP A 75 0.34 3.42 -8.83
CA ASP A 75 1.13 4.50 -8.20
C ASP A 75 0.26 5.74 -8.03
N ARG A 76 0.79 6.81 -7.47
CA ARG A 76 0.18 8.15 -7.51
C ARG A 76 0.44 8.76 -8.90
N ARG A 77 -0.36 9.76 -9.26
CA ARG A 77 -0.14 10.49 -10.53
C ARG A 77 1.29 11.04 -10.61
N ASP A 78 1.81 11.17 -11.83
CA ASP A 78 3.20 11.60 -12.04
C ASP A 78 3.35 13.11 -11.79
N ASP A 79 2.38 13.92 -12.24
CA ASP A 79 2.35 15.38 -12.16
C ASP A 79 1.60 15.86 -10.90
N LEU A 80 2.26 15.80 -9.75
CA LEU A 80 1.65 16.17 -8.47
C LEU A 80 1.42 17.69 -8.38
N PRO A 81 0.19 18.18 -8.09
CA PRO A 81 -0.07 19.57 -7.69
C PRO A 81 0.72 19.94 -6.44
N SER A 82 0.92 21.26 -6.23
CA SER A 82 1.67 21.78 -5.06
C SER A 82 1.00 21.47 -3.72
N ASP A 83 -0.34 21.49 -3.70
CA ASP A 83 -1.23 21.32 -2.57
C ASP A 83 -1.97 19.97 -2.59
N TYR A 84 -1.32 18.94 -3.17
CA TYR A 84 -1.88 17.61 -3.37
C TYR A 84 -2.16 16.91 -2.04
N THR A 85 -3.40 16.56 -1.78
CA THR A 85 -3.88 15.95 -0.54
C THR A 85 -4.16 14.46 -0.69
N VAL A 86 -4.35 13.73 0.41
CA VAL A 86 -4.82 12.34 0.38
C VAL A 86 -6.22 12.23 -0.25
N ALA A 87 -7.06 13.24 -0.09
CA ALA A 87 -8.38 13.30 -0.74
C ALA A 87 -8.25 13.42 -2.27
N ASP A 88 -7.28 14.19 -2.75
CA ASP A 88 -6.99 14.26 -4.19
C ASP A 88 -6.46 12.93 -4.72
N MET A 89 -5.56 12.26 -3.96
CA MET A 89 -5.09 10.91 -4.31
C MET A 89 -6.24 9.91 -4.42
N ALA A 90 -7.19 9.97 -3.50
CA ALA A 90 -8.35 9.08 -3.51
C ALA A 90 -9.25 9.34 -4.73
N ARG A 91 -9.53 10.61 -5.04
CA ARG A 91 -10.30 11.00 -6.22
C ARG A 91 -9.62 10.56 -7.52
N ASP A 92 -8.33 10.87 -7.68
CA ASP A 92 -7.56 10.50 -8.87
C ASP A 92 -7.51 8.97 -9.04
N THR A 93 -7.34 8.22 -7.94
CA THR A 93 -7.35 6.75 -7.96
C THR A 93 -8.73 6.20 -8.33
N ALA A 94 -9.81 6.77 -7.80
CA ALA A 94 -11.17 6.36 -8.14
C ALA A 94 -11.48 6.64 -9.63
N GLU A 95 -11.01 7.76 -10.19
CA GLU A 95 -11.12 8.06 -11.62
C GLU A 95 -10.31 7.05 -12.45
N ALA A 96 -9.08 6.73 -12.03
CA ALA A 96 -8.25 5.73 -12.69
C ALA A 96 -8.90 4.33 -12.68
N MET A 97 -9.50 3.94 -11.56
CA MET A 97 -10.24 2.67 -11.46
C MET A 97 -11.41 2.64 -12.45
N ARG A 98 -12.19 3.71 -12.55
CA ARG A 98 -13.31 3.81 -13.52
C ARG A 98 -12.82 3.79 -14.96
N ALA A 99 -11.73 4.49 -15.27
CA ALA A 99 -11.11 4.50 -16.60
C ALA A 99 -10.66 3.11 -17.06
N LEU A 100 -10.26 2.24 -16.10
CA LEU A 100 -9.92 0.83 -16.35
C LEU A 100 -11.14 -0.12 -16.29
N GLY A 101 -12.35 0.41 -16.11
CA GLY A 101 -13.58 -0.39 -16.00
C GLY A 101 -13.65 -1.22 -14.71
N LEU A 102 -12.92 -0.82 -13.67
CA LEU A 102 -12.94 -1.50 -12.38
C LEU A 102 -14.14 -1.03 -11.55
N SER A 103 -14.89 -1.97 -11.02
CA SER A 103 -15.99 -1.78 -10.06
C SER A 103 -16.07 -3.00 -9.16
N ASP A 104 -16.72 -2.85 -8.01
CA ASP A 104 -16.95 -3.95 -7.07
C ASP A 104 -15.65 -4.69 -6.68
N VAL A 105 -14.55 -3.94 -6.56
CA VAL A 105 -13.23 -4.51 -6.30
C VAL A 105 -13.04 -4.93 -4.84
N CYS A 106 -12.23 -5.94 -4.60
CA CYS A 106 -11.52 -6.08 -3.34
C CYS A 106 -10.42 -5.00 -3.29
N LEU A 107 -10.40 -4.17 -2.24
CA LEU A 107 -9.44 -3.07 -2.11
C LEU A 107 -8.54 -3.30 -0.91
N PHE A 108 -7.22 -3.37 -1.14
CA PHE A 108 -6.22 -3.39 -0.08
C PHE A 108 -5.40 -2.12 -0.12
N GLY A 109 -5.32 -1.41 1.01
CA GLY A 109 -4.46 -0.25 1.17
C GLY A 109 -3.51 -0.40 2.35
N ALA A 110 -2.22 -0.18 2.14
CA ALA A 110 -1.20 -0.18 3.19
C ALA A 110 -0.74 1.24 3.51
N SER A 111 -0.64 1.60 4.81
CA SER A 111 -0.13 2.90 5.26
C SER A 111 -0.88 4.06 4.60
N GLN A 112 -0.21 4.98 3.90
CA GLN A 112 -0.86 6.03 3.11
C GLN A 112 -1.84 5.47 2.08
N GLY A 113 -1.56 4.29 1.49
CA GLY A 113 -2.52 3.60 0.63
C GLY A 113 -3.80 3.20 1.35
N GLY A 114 -3.72 2.90 2.65
CA GLY A 114 -4.88 2.67 3.51
C GLY A 114 -5.71 3.94 3.74
N MET A 115 -5.06 5.09 3.93
CA MET A 115 -5.74 6.39 4.01
C MET A 115 -6.53 6.69 2.73
N ILE A 116 -5.93 6.45 1.56
CA ILE A 116 -6.58 6.59 0.25
C ILE A 116 -7.75 5.61 0.12
N ALA A 117 -7.53 4.33 0.49
CA ALA A 117 -8.53 3.28 0.39
C ALA A 117 -9.77 3.55 1.26
N MET A 118 -9.59 4.09 2.47
CA MET A 118 -10.70 4.51 3.34
C MET A 118 -11.57 5.58 2.67
N LEU A 119 -10.95 6.60 2.08
CA LEU A 119 -11.70 7.66 1.38
C LEU A 119 -12.41 7.14 0.14
N ILE A 120 -11.77 6.26 -0.66
CA ILE A 120 -12.43 5.64 -1.81
C ILE A 120 -13.65 4.82 -1.37
N ALA A 121 -13.52 3.99 -0.33
CA ALA A 121 -14.61 3.16 0.16
C ALA A 121 -15.77 3.98 0.76
N ALA A 122 -15.47 5.14 1.36
CA ALA A 122 -16.47 6.04 1.93
C ALA A 122 -17.21 6.88 0.86
N GLU A 123 -16.47 7.39 -0.13
CA GLU A 123 -16.98 8.37 -1.11
C GLU A 123 -17.43 7.71 -2.43
N HIS A 124 -16.94 6.51 -2.73
CA HIS A 124 -17.22 5.74 -3.94
C HIS A 124 -17.61 4.28 -3.61
N PRO A 125 -18.71 4.06 -2.84
CA PRO A 125 -19.09 2.72 -2.39
C PRO A 125 -19.45 1.76 -3.54
N ASP A 126 -19.70 2.27 -4.73
CA ASP A 126 -19.90 1.52 -5.98
C ASP A 126 -18.62 0.84 -6.49
N LEU A 127 -17.45 1.31 -6.08
CA LEU A 127 -16.17 0.77 -6.50
C LEU A 127 -15.70 -0.40 -5.61
N VAL A 128 -16.10 -0.46 -4.33
CA VAL A 128 -15.46 -1.32 -3.34
C VAL A 128 -16.43 -2.34 -2.75
N SER A 129 -16.16 -3.62 -2.97
CA SER A 129 -16.92 -4.73 -2.36
C SER A 129 -16.39 -5.14 -0.99
N LYS A 130 -15.09 -5.11 -0.78
CA LYS A 130 -14.42 -5.41 0.50
C LYS A 130 -13.18 -4.53 0.67
N LEU A 131 -12.95 -4.06 1.89
CA LEU A 131 -11.84 -3.18 2.23
C LEU A 131 -10.90 -3.86 3.23
N ALA A 132 -9.63 -4.01 2.89
CA ALA A 132 -8.57 -4.38 3.82
C ALA A 132 -7.61 -3.20 4.03
N LEU A 133 -7.26 -2.93 5.28
CA LEU A 133 -6.43 -1.82 5.70
C LEU A 133 -5.23 -2.36 6.47
N GLY A 134 -4.02 -2.04 6.04
CA GLY A 134 -2.77 -2.50 6.64
C GLY A 134 -1.96 -1.35 7.23
N SER A 135 -1.55 -1.43 8.50
CA SER A 135 -0.65 -0.48 9.17
C SER A 135 -0.99 0.97 8.83
N THR A 136 -2.25 1.38 9.05
CA THR A 136 -2.78 2.70 8.68
C THR A 136 -3.61 3.29 9.80
N ALA A 137 -3.92 4.59 9.71
CA ALA A 137 -4.66 5.35 10.70
C ALA A 137 -5.83 6.10 10.06
N ALA A 138 -6.91 6.27 10.83
CA ALA A 138 -8.01 7.17 10.46
C ALA A 138 -7.59 8.65 10.53
N LYS A 139 -6.60 8.95 11.38
CA LYS A 139 -6.07 10.29 11.61
C LYS A 139 -4.57 10.23 11.89
N VAL A 140 -3.83 11.19 11.36
CA VAL A 140 -2.40 11.41 11.62
C VAL A 140 -2.24 12.77 12.28
N ASP A 141 -2.17 12.78 13.59
CA ASP A 141 -1.87 13.97 14.39
C ASP A 141 -0.37 14.07 14.73
N GLU A 142 0.00 15.02 15.58
CA GLU A 142 1.40 15.22 15.97
C GLU A 142 2.04 14.00 16.63
N ALA A 143 1.28 13.21 17.38
CA ALA A 143 1.78 12.00 18.04
C ALA A 143 2.16 10.91 17.03
N HIS A 144 1.44 10.84 15.90
CA HIS A 144 1.62 9.86 14.83
C HIS A 144 2.51 10.36 13.68
N ALA A 145 2.96 11.62 13.71
CA ALA A 145 3.70 12.24 12.61
C ALA A 145 5.23 12.23 12.79
N GLY A 146 5.78 11.63 13.86
CA GLY A 146 7.20 11.73 14.19
C GLY A 146 8.12 11.21 13.09
N ALA A 147 7.89 10.00 12.60
CA ALA A 147 8.68 9.43 11.51
C ALA A 147 8.52 10.22 10.21
N LEU A 148 7.29 10.65 9.87
CA LEU A 148 7.03 11.48 8.69
C LEU A 148 7.77 12.81 8.74
N SER A 149 7.84 13.45 9.92
CA SER A 149 8.55 14.73 10.12
C SER A 149 10.06 14.58 9.89
N GLU A 150 10.66 13.49 10.38
CA GLU A 150 12.08 13.23 10.16
C GLU A 150 12.36 12.91 8.68
N TRP A 151 11.52 12.11 8.03
CA TRP A 151 11.66 11.81 6.61
C TRP A 151 11.52 13.07 5.74
N LEU A 152 10.59 13.96 6.07
CA LEU A 152 10.44 15.26 5.40
C LEU A 152 11.70 16.10 5.54
N ARG A 153 12.23 16.21 6.76
CA ARG A 153 13.46 16.98 7.03
C ARG A 153 14.65 16.48 6.20
N LEU A 154 14.83 15.16 6.12
CA LEU A 154 15.92 14.53 5.36
C LEU A 154 15.74 14.72 3.85
N ALA A 155 14.50 14.50 3.35
CA ALA A 155 14.20 14.68 1.93
C ALA A 155 14.37 16.13 1.47
N GLU A 156 13.94 17.11 2.27
CA GLU A 156 14.09 18.55 1.99
C GLU A 156 15.56 19.00 2.04
N ALA A 157 16.37 18.33 2.86
CA ALA A 157 17.82 18.54 2.89
C ALA A 157 18.57 17.89 1.70
N GLY A 158 17.87 17.09 0.88
CA GLY A 158 18.50 16.32 -0.20
C GLY A 158 19.28 15.10 0.29
N ASP A 159 19.13 14.71 1.56
CA ASP A 159 19.81 13.59 2.17
C ASP A 159 19.08 12.26 1.87
N ALA A 160 19.26 11.75 0.67
CA ALA A 160 18.67 10.49 0.24
C ALA A 160 19.17 9.29 1.08
N TRP A 161 20.43 9.32 1.51
CA TRP A 161 21.03 8.28 2.35
C TRP A 161 20.38 8.25 3.74
N GLY A 162 20.36 9.38 4.42
CA GLY A 162 19.70 9.53 5.71
C GLY A 162 18.22 9.14 5.64
N LEU A 163 17.53 9.57 4.58
CA LEU A 163 16.13 9.23 4.35
C LEU A 163 15.89 7.73 4.25
N TYR A 164 16.66 7.01 3.42
CA TYR A 164 16.49 5.56 3.26
C TYR A 164 16.81 4.78 4.53
N LEU A 165 17.82 5.19 5.29
CA LEU A 165 18.16 4.58 6.57
C LEU A 165 17.04 4.81 7.60
N ALA A 166 16.61 6.06 7.78
CA ALA A 166 15.54 6.41 8.72
C ALA A 166 14.21 5.73 8.32
N PHE A 167 13.93 5.63 7.01
CA PHE A 167 12.76 4.93 6.50
C PHE A 167 12.82 3.43 6.84
N GLY A 168 13.93 2.77 6.54
CA GLY A 168 14.09 1.34 6.81
C GLY A 168 14.04 1.01 8.31
N GLU A 169 14.68 1.82 9.15
CA GLU A 169 14.68 1.66 10.61
C GLU A 169 13.27 1.82 11.24
N ALA A 170 12.44 2.72 10.70
CA ALA A 170 11.09 2.91 11.20
C ALA A 170 10.10 1.84 10.68
N VAL A 171 10.27 1.41 9.43
CA VAL A 171 9.32 0.52 8.74
C VAL A 171 9.52 -0.94 9.10
N TYR A 172 10.77 -1.39 9.29
CA TYR A 172 11.12 -2.80 9.51
C TYR A 172 11.67 -3.05 10.92
N PRO A 173 11.43 -4.24 11.50
CA PRO A 173 12.18 -4.68 12.68
C PRO A 173 13.69 -4.72 12.41
N GLU A 174 14.50 -4.46 13.44
CA GLU A 174 15.97 -4.37 13.33
C GLU A 174 16.62 -5.55 12.59
N ALA A 175 16.19 -6.78 12.90
CA ALA A 175 16.74 -7.99 12.28
C ALA A 175 16.47 -8.03 10.76
N VAL A 176 15.29 -7.55 10.32
CA VAL A 176 14.93 -7.47 8.90
C VAL A 176 15.68 -6.34 8.23
N PHE A 177 15.70 -5.15 8.84
CA PHE A 177 16.39 -3.99 8.29
C PHE A 177 17.89 -4.24 8.13
N SER A 178 18.54 -4.82 9.13
CA SER A 178 19.97 -5.16 9.07
C SER A 178 20.30 -6.06 7.87
N ALA A 179 19.43 -7.03 7.55
CA ALA A 179 19.61 -7.91 6.39
C ALA A 179 19.49 -7.18 5.05
N TYR A 180 18.63 -6.16 4.97
CA TYR A 180 18.36 -5.40 3.74
C TYR A 180 19.10 -4.06 3.65
N ARG A 181 19.87 -3.68 4.67
CA ARG A 181 20.54 -2.36 4.74
C ARG A 181 21.37 -2.05 3.49
N GLY A 182 22.10 -3.03 2.96
CA GLY A 182 22.87 -2.84 1.72
C GLY A 182 22.02 -2.50 0.51
N ALA A 183 20.83 -3.11 0.40
CA ALA A 183 19.88 -2.81 -0.67
C ALA A 183 19.31 -1.39 -0.52
N PHE A 184 18.96 -0.97 0.70
CA PHE A 184 18.52 0.41 0.97
C PHE A 184 19.60 1.44 0.60
N CYS A 185 20.86 1.16 0.93
CA CYS A 185 21.97 2.01 0.55
C CYS A 185 22.11 2.13 -0.98
N ALA A 186 22.06 1.02 -1.71
CA ALA A 186 22.13 1.01 -3.17
C ALA A 186 20.93 1.76 -3.81
N MET A 187 19.74 1.68 -3.23
CA MET A 187 18.59 2.46 -3.68
C MET A 187 18.81 3.96 -3.47
N ALA A 188 19.37 4.37 -2.33
CA ALA A 188 19.66 5.76 -2.03
C ALA A 188 20.59 6.42 -3.06
N GLU A 189 21.57 5.66 -3.60
CA GLU A 189 22.51 6.16 -4.63
C GLU A 189 21.82 6.49 -5.96
N THR A 190 20.64 5.95 -6.22
CA THR A 190 19.91 6.13 -7.49
C THR A 190 18.77 7.14 -7.41
N VAL A 191 18.55 7.75 -6.25
CA VAL A 191 17.46 8.72 -6.04
C VAL A 191 17.75 10.03 -6.74
N THR A 192 16.80 10.52 -7.50
CA THR A 192 16.89 11.84 -8.15
C THR A 192 16.28 12.95 -7.29
N ALA A 193 16.62 14.19 -7.60
CA ALA A 193 16.05 15.36 -6.95
C ALA A 193 14.52 15.45 -7.18
N GLU A 194 14.04 15.04 -8.35
CA GLU A 194 12.61 14.98 -8.64
C GLU A 194 11.90 13.93 -7.79
N GLU A 195 12.51 12.77 -7.56
CA GLU A 195 11.96 11.73 -6.69
C GLU A 195 11.88 12.21 -5.23
N LEU A 196 12.89 12.91 -4.73
CA LEU A 196 12.84 13.54 -3.39
C LEU A 196 11.74 14.61 -3.32
N ALA A 197 11.64 15.49 -4.31
CA ALA A 197 10.59 16.49 -4.36
C ALA A 197 9.17 15.87 -4.43
N ARG A 198 9.02 14.77 -5.18
CA ARG A 198 7.79 13.97 -5.22
C ARG A 198 7.48 13.37 -3.86
N PHE A 199 8.47 12.74 -3.22
CA PHE A 199 8.34 12.17 -1.87
C PHE A 199 7.88 13.21 -0.85
N VAL A 200 8.49 14.40 -0.85
CA VAL A 200 8.11 15.51 0.06
C VAL A 200 6.63 15.87 -0.09
N ARG A 201 6.12 15.99 -1.32
CA ARG A 201 4.70 16.30 -1.55
C ARG A 201 3.78 15.20 -1.03
N LEU A 202 4.10 13.93 -1.30
CA LEU A 202 3.31 12.79 -0.85
C LEU A 202 3.36 12.62 0.68
N ALA A 203 4.53 12.81 1.29
CA ALA A 203 4.68 12.72 2.74
C ALA A 203 3.93 13.86 3.47
N ARG A 204 4.02 15.10 2.97
CA ARG A 204 3.28 16.24 3.51
C ARG A 204 1.77 16.03 3.46
N ALA A 205 1.26 15.38 2.42
CA ALA A 205 -0.17 15.08 2.31
C ALA A 205 -0.68 14.15 3.42
N ALA A 206 0.17 13.31 3.99
CA ALA A 206 -0.20 12.42 5.10
C ALA A 206 -0.22 13.14 6.46
N VAL A 207 0.56 14.21 6.61
CA VAL A 207 0.58 14.99 7.86
C VAL A 207 -0.74 15.75 8.01
N GLY A 208 -1.39 15.58 9.16
CA GLY A 208 -2.69 16.22 9.42
C GLY A 208 -3.87 15.54 8.70
N PHE A 209 -3.66 14.37 8.10
CA PHE A 209 -4.76 13.57 7.54
C PHE A 209 -5.79 13.25 8.63
N ASP A 210 -7.07 13.44 8.32
CA ASP A 210 -8.18 13.08 9.18
C ASP A 210 -9.37 12.64 8.34
N ALA A 211 -9.75 11.37 8.47
CA ALA A 211 -10.90 10.77 7.82
C ALA A 211 -11.95 10.26 8.82
N THR A 212 -11.86 10.63 10.10
CA THR A 212 -12.73 10.12 11.17
C THR A 212 -14.20 10.31 10.84
N ASP A 213 -14.59 11.48 10.33
CA ASP A 213 -15.97 11.78 9.92
C ASP A 213 -16.42 11.02 8.66
N ARG A 214 -15.49 10.42 7.91
CA ARG A 214 -15.78 9.70 6.67
C ARG A 214 -15.99 8.21 6.88
N LEU A 215 -15.37 7.62 7.91
CA LEU A 215 -15.41 6.17 8.14
C LEU A 215 -16.84 5.61 8.28
N ALA A 216 -17.75 6.37 8.87
CA ALA A 216 -19.16 5.97 9.03
C ALA A 216 -19.89 5.77 7.68
N PHE A 217 -19.36 6.28 6.57
CA PHE A 217 -19.94 6.09 5.23
C PHE A 217 -19.42 4.84 4.51
N ILE A 218 -18.41 4.15 5.05
CA ILE A 218 -17.92 2.87 4.51
C ILE A 218 -19.01 1.82 4.70
N ARG A 219 -19.45 1.20 3.60
CA ARG A 219 -20.58 0.24 3.60
C ARG A 219 -20.16 -1.21 3.42
N CYS A 220 -18.99 -1.46 2.83
CA CYS A 220 -18.47 -2.80 2.61
C CYS A 220 -17.87 -3.42 3.88
N PRO A 221 -17.69 -4.74 3.95
CA PRO A 221 -16.92 -5.40 5.00
C PRO A 221 -15.50 -4.85 5.12
N VAL A 222 -14.98 -4.74 6.35
CA VAL A 222 -13.66 -4.16 6.64
C VAL A 222 -12.80 -5.10 7.45
N LEU A 223 -11.57 -5.33 6.99
CA LEU A 223 -10.49 -5.98 7.73
C LEU A 223 -9.39 -4.97 8.04
N VAL A 224 -8.99 -4.84 9.30
CA VAL A 224 -7.82 -4.06 9.72
C VAL A 224 -6.71 -5.01 10.17
N LEU A 225 -5.52 -4.84 9.59
CA LEU A 225 -4.30 -5.57 9.93
C LEU A 225 -3.28 -4.58 10.49
N ALA A 226 -3.12 -4.57 11.81
CA ALA A 226 -2.23 -3.67 12.53
C ALA A 226 -0.96 -4.39 13.00
N ALA A 227 0.02 -3.66 13.52
CA ALA A 227 1.27 -4.18 14.07
C ALA A 227 1.56 -3.52 15.42
N SER A 228 1.98 -4.31 16.42
CA SER A 228 2.21 -3.80 17.78
C SER A 228 3.47 -2.94 17.91
N ASP A 229 4.45 -3.14 17.01
CA ASP A 229 5.74 -2.41 17.00
C ASP A 229 5.83 -1.41 15.85
N ASP A 230 4.69 -0.88 15.40
CA ASP A 230 4.64 0.16 14.37
C ASP A 230 5.32 1.45 14.86
N ARG A 231 6.47 1.78 14.29
CA ARG A 231 7.24 2.99 14.62
C ARG A 231 6.98 4.16 13.65
N VAL A 232 6.14 3.95 12.65
CA VAL A 232 5.81 5.00 11.68
C VAL A 232 4.60 5.79 12.13
N LEU A 233 3.49 5.09 12.44
CA LEU A 233 2.23 5.71 12.85
C LEU A 233 1.86 5.43 14.32
N GLY A 234 2.64 4.60 15.01
CA GLY A 234 2.36 4.15 16.37
C GLY A 234 1.54 2.85 16.43
N PRO A 235 1.69 2.08 17.54
CA PRO A 235 1.02 0.79 17.71
C PRO A 235 -0.52 0.92 17.83
N ASP A 236 -1.00 2.09 18.22
CA ASP A 236 -2.40 2.48 18.42
C ASP A 236 -3.04 3.17 17.20
N ALA A 237 -2.27 3.37 16.14
CA ALA A 237 -2.73 4.12 14.94
C ALA A 237 -4.06 3.62 14.36
N SER A 238 -4.32 2.31 14.42
CA SER A 238 -5.56 1.72 13.92
C SER A 238 -6.73 1.73 14.90
N ASP A 239 -6.53 2.18 16.16
CA ASP A 239 -7.56 2.14 17.20
C ASP A 239 -8.74 3.07 16.84
N GLY A 240 -8.47 4.26 16.31
CA GLY A 240 -9.51 5.15 15.85
C GLY A 240 -10.41 4.57 14.74
N ILE A 241 -9.89 3.66 13.91
CA ILE A 241 -10.70 2.92 12.94
C ILE A 241 -11.62 1.93 13.66
N ALA A 242 -11.07 1.20 14.64
CA ALA A 242 -11.80 0.21 15.40
C ALA A 242 -12.87 0.85 16.32
N GLU A 243 -12.62 2.02 16.88
CA GLU A 243 -13.58 2.78 17.68
C GLU A 243 -14.83 3.14 16.87
N ILE A 244 -14.67 3.51 15.60
CA ILE A 244 -15.77 3.93 14.74
C ILE A 244 -16.50 2.73 14.11
N LEU A 245 -15.76 1.73 13.63
CA LEU A 245 -16.29 0.63 12.84
C LEU A 245 -16.46 -0.68 13.64
N GLY A 246 -15.87 -0.79 14.82
CA GLY A 246 -15.75 -2.04 15.57
C GLY A 246 -17.05 -2.68 16.02
N ASN A 247 -18.15 -1.92 16.09
CA ASN A 247 -19.47 -2.44 16.42
C ASN A 247 -20.22 -3.10 15.23
N ARG A 248 -19.64 -3.03 14.02
CA ARG A 248 -20.24 -3.62 12.83
C ARG A 248 -19.97 -5.12 12.79
N PRO A 249 -20.97 -5.95 12.39
CA PRO A 249 -20.79 -7.41 12.30
C PRO A 249 -19.82 -7.84 11.18
N ASP A 250 -19.57 -6.96 10.21
CA ASP A 250 -18.69 -7.17 9.06
C ASP A 250 -17.33 -6.45 9.21
N PHE A 251 -17.00 -6.04 10.45
CA PHE A 251 -15.69 -5.51 10.81
C PHE A 251 -14.85 -6.59 11.50
N SER A 252 -13.59 -6.68 11.14
CA SER A 252 -12.61 -7.53 11.83
C SER A 252 -11.26 -6.82 11.93
N ARG A 253 -10.54 -7.09 13.02
CA ARG A 253 -9.20 -6.56 13.26
C ARG A 253 -8.27 -7.67 13.74
N HIS A 254 -7.06 -7.65 13.25
CA HIS A 254 -5.96 -8.48 13.74
C HIS A 254 -4.73 -7.62 13.98
N VAL A 255 -4.07 -7.81 15.12
CA VAL A 255 -2.82 -7.14 15.46
C VAL A 255 -1.69 -8.16 15.41
N TYR A 256 -0.68 -7.90 14.61
CA TYR A 256 0.54 -8.69 14.55
C TYR A 256 1.46 -8.28 15.68
N ASP A 257 1.62 -9.16 16.67
CA ASP A 257 2.46 -8.93 17.84
C ASP A 257 3.95 -9.08 17.49
N GLY A 258 4.77 -8.08 17.89
CA GLY A 258 6.21 -8.04 17.61
C GLY A 258 6.57 -7.70 16.16
N TYR A 259 5.60 -7.28 15.32
CA TYR A 259 5.86 -6.83 13.96
C TYR A 259 5.85 -5.30 13.85
N GLY A 260 6.70 -4.77 12.96
CA GLY A 260 6.77 -3.35 12.63
C GLY A 260 5.74 -2.93 11.56
N HIS A 261 5.86 -1.68 11.11
CA HIS A 261 4.96 -1.08 10.12
C HIS A 261 4.76 -1.93 8.85
N ALA A 262 5.83 -2.55 8.34
CA ALA A 262 5.75 -3.44 7.18
C ALA A 262 5.36 -4.89 7.54
N ALA A 263 4.43 -5.11 8.46
CA ALA A 263 3.88 -6.44 8.72
C ALA A 263 3.33 -7.10 7.43
N TYR A 264 2.83 -6.32 6.48
CA TYR A 264 2.37 -6.80 5.16
C TYR A 264 3.46 -7.48 4.31
N ASP A 265 4.75 -7.18 4.58
CA ASP A 265 5.88 -7.82 3.91
C ASP A 265 6.51 -8.93 4.76
N THR A 266 6.48 -8.79 6.08
CA THR A 266 7.28 -9.61 6.99
C THR A 266 6.50 -10.69 7.73
N ALA A 267 5.18 -10.53 7.94
CA ALA A 267 4.36 -11.54 8.61
C ALA A 267 3.97 -12.64 7.61
N PRO A 268 4.27 -13.93 7.93
CA PRO A 268 4.17 -15.03 6.97
C PRO A 268 2.74 -15.34 6.52
N ASP A 269 1.73 -15.12 7.38
CA ASP A 269 0.32 -15.39 7.09
C ASP A 269 -0.46 -14.16 6.61
N TYR A 270 0.21 -13.00 6.42
CA TYR A 270 -0.48 -11.74 6.10
C TYR A 270 -1.28 -11.84 4.80
N LYS A 271 -0.64 -12.33 3.73
CA LYS A 271 -1.27 -12.47 2.41
C LYS A 271 -2.35 -13.56 2.41
N GLU A 272 -2.17 -14.63 3.18
CA GLU A 272 -3.20 -15.65 3.37
C GLU A 272 -4.43 -15.10 4.10
N ARG A 273 -4.23 -14.24 5.11
CA ARG A 273 -5.33 -13.57 5.83
C ARG A 273 -6.10 -12.61 4.94
N LEU A 274 -5.40 -11.84 4.10
CA LEU A 274 -6.04 -11.04 3.04
C LEU A 274 -6.84 -11.92 2.08
N TYR A 275 -6.26 -13.02 1.60
CA TYR A 275 -6.92 -13.94 0.69
C TYR A 275 -8.21 -14.52 1.29
N ARG A 276 -8.15 -15.01 2.53
CA ARG A 276 -9.31 -15.54 3.25
C ARG A 276 -10.42 -14.50 3.40
N PHE A 277 -10.06 -13.28 3.77
CA PHE A 277 -11.03 -12.20 3.90
C PHE A 277 -11.69 -11.86 2.56
N PHE A 278 -10.91 -11.70 1.52
CA PHE A 278 -11.45 -11.36 0.21
C PHE A 278 -12.26 -12.49 -0.44
N THR A 279 -11.97 -13.75 -0.12
CA THR A 279 -12.69 -14.92 -0.67
C THR A 279 -13.83 -15.40 0.21
N SER A 280 -13.93 -14.94 1.47
CA SER A 280 -15.06 -15.30 2.33
C SER A 280 -16.37 -14.93 1.66
N SER A 281 -17.38 -15.80 1.76
CA SER A 281 -18.75 -15.45 1.43
C SER A 281 -19.23 -14.36 2.40
N ASP A 282 -19.94 -13.36 1.91
CA ASP A 282 -20.61 -12.39 2.78
C ASP A 282 -21.59 -13.16 3.63
N SER A 283 -21.28 -13.27 4.93
CA SER A 283 -22.23 -13.84 5.88
C SER A 283 -23.37 -12.83 6.01
N SER A 284 -24.49 -13.12 5.33
CA SER A 284 -25.81 -12.48 5.42
C SER A 284 -25.93 -11.08 4.78
N ARG A 285 -26.51 -11.06 3.60
CA ARG A 285 -27.43 -9.97 3.24
C ARG A 285 -28.73 -10.08 4.02
#